data_f367233d0a4a07ac07131784dd90ae57
#
_entry.id   f367233d0a4a07ac07131784dd90ae57
#
_cell.length_a   1.000
_cell.length_b   1.000
_cell.length_c   1.000
_cell.angle_alpha   90.00
_cell.angle_beta   90.00
_cell.angle_gamma   90.00
#
_symmetry.space_group_name_H-M   'P 1'
#
loop_
_entity.id
_entity.type
_entity.pdbx_description
1 polymer ?
#
loop_
_entity_poly.entity_id
_entity_poly.type
_entity_poly.pdbx_seq_one_letter_code
_entity_poly.pdbx_strand_id
1 'polypeptide(L)'
;MKRKLSKILFLFLVLTGIFILLNLSVTTRQGIDYKLNSIKIPLYLKTLDFFDRYYNFKELVKRIVKNTDSDEEKVMKIFLWTYNNIKKAPQGLPIVDDHIWYTIVRGYGVQDQFQDIFTTLCNIAGIDAFFSEIYTEDKSRAIIISFVKIQRKWHVLDAYRGVYFKDKQGRLADIGSKNEWLIATLDGQPDINYT
;
A
#
# COMPACT_ATOMS: atom_id res chain seq x y z
N MET A 1 14.82 54.14 -5.16
CA MET A 1 13.55 53.90 -4.45
C MET A 1 12.55 53.10 -5.30
N LYS A 2 12.25 53.47 -6.56
CA LYS A 2 11.28 52.78 -7.45
C LYS A 2 11.56 51.26 -7.67
N ARG A 3 12.81 50.86 -7.86
CA ARG A 3 13.19 49.43 -8.05
C ARG A 3 12.96 48.55 -6.81
N LYS A 4 13.16 49.07 -5.62
CA LYS A 4 12.87 48.34 -4.37
C LYS A 4 11.36 48.15 -4.17
N LEU A 5 10.57 49.20 -4.45
CA LEU A 5 9.11 49.18 -4.34
C LEU A 5 8.51 48.17 -5.33
N SER A 6 9.01 48.09 -6.57
CA SER A 6 8.59 47.10 -7.59
C SER A 6 8.85 45.68 -7.15
N LYS A 7 10.01 45.38 -6.53
CA LYS A 7 10.31 44.06 -5.99
C LYS A 7 9.39 43.65 -4.83
N ILE A 8 9.08 44.57 -3.94
CA ILE A 8 8.16 44.35 -2.82
C ILE A 8 6.76 44.09 -3.34
N LEU A 9 6.29 44.88 -4.31
CA LEU A 9 4.97 44.67 -4.93
C LEU A 9 4.90 43.32 -5.65
N PHE A 10 5.94 42.92 -6.40
CA PHE A 10 6.01 41.62 -7.04
C PHE A 10 5.97 40.49 -6.02
N LEU A 11 6.75 40.57 -4.94
CA LEU A 11 6.75 39.55 -3.88
C LEU A 11 5.37 39.45 -3.23
N PHE A 12 4.71 40.58 -2.96
CA PHE A 12 3.37 40.61 -2.39
C PHE A 12 2.34 39.93 -3.31
N LEU A 13 2.39 40.20 -4.63
CA LEU A 13 1.52 39.55 -5.60
C LEU A 13 1.74 38.03 -5.66
N VAL A 14 2.99 37.58 -5.62
CA VAL A 14 3.33 36.16 -5.59
C VAL A 14 2.80 35.49 -4.32
N LEU A 15 3.02 36.09 -3.16
CA LEU A 15 2.52 35.55 -1.88
C LEU A 15 0.99 35.49 -1.84
N THR A 16 0.33 36.55 -2.34
CA THR A 16 -1.14 36.58 -2.45
C THR A 16 -1.64 35.47 -3.41
N GLY A 17 -0.96 35.26 -4.54
CA GLY A 17 -1.30 34.19 -5.47
C GLY A 17 -1.15 32.80 -4.83
N ILE A 18 -0.05 32.57 -4.11
CA ILE A 18 0.16 31.32 -3.35
C ILE A 18 -0.92 31.13 -2.29
N PHE A 19 -1.24 32.17 -1.54
CA PHE A 19 -2.29 32.12 -0.52
C PHE A 19 -3.66 31.74 -1.11
N ILE A 20 -4.04 32.36 -2.23
CA ILE A 20 -5.28 32.03 -2.95
C ILE A 20 -5.25 30.57 -3.41
N LEU A 21 -4.15 30.12 -4.04
CA LEU A 21 -3.99 28.76 -4.54
C LEU A 21 -4.15 27.73 -3.40
N LEU A 22 -3.47 27.94 -2.29
CA LEU A 22 -3.52 27.04 -1.14
C LEU A 22 -4.92 26.95 -0.49
N ASN A 23 -5.72 27.99 -0.62
CA ASN A 23 -7.09 28.01 -0.09
C ASN A 23 -8.16 27.56 -1.09
N LEU A 24 -7.77 27.15 -2.31
CA LEU A 24 -8.71 26.53 -3.25
C LEU A 24 -9.35 25.28 -2.63
N SER A 25 -10.67 25.21 -2.76
CA SER A 25 -11.45 24.09 -2.27
C SER A 25 -11.30 22.87 -3.17
N VAL A 26 -10.80 21.77 -2.62
CA VAL A 26 -10.63 20.49 -3.34
C VAL A 26 -11.43 19.38 -2.68
N THR A 27 -11.96 18.46 -3.48
CA THR A 27 -12.70 17.32 -2.96
C THR A 27 -11.72 16.23 -2.47
N THR A 28 -11.98 15.70 -1.29
CA THR A 28 -11.34 14.50 -0.78
C THR A 28 -12.39 13.47 -0.35
N ARG A 29 -12.03 12.19 -0.35
CA ARG A 29 -12.87 11.10 0.12
C ARG A 29 -12.37 10.64 1.47
N GLN A 30 -13.27 10.37 2.38
CA GLN A 30 -12.96 9.88 3.71
C GLN A 30 -13.99 8.84 4.13
N GLY A 31 -13.50 7.69 4.58
CA GLY A 31 -14.35 6.66 5.17
C GLY A 31 -14.69 7.00 6.63
N ILE A 32 -15.97 7.17 6.92
CA ILE A 32 -16.49 7.38 8.27
C ILE A 32 -17.66 6.42 8.47
N ASP A 33 -17.63 5.66 9.56
CA ASP A 33 -18.68 4.70 9.91
C ASP A 33 -19.05 3.75 8.75
N TYR A 34 -18.04 3.20 8.09
CA TYR A 34 -18.17 2.32 6.92
C TYR A 34 -18.86 2.95 5.70
N LYS A 35 -18.94 4.27 5.65
CA LYS A 35 -19.47 5.03 4.51
C LYS A 35 -18.39 5.90 3.91
N LEU A 36 -18.38 5.97 2.60
CA LEU A 36 -17.49 6.88 1.88
C LEU A 36 -18.15 8.24 1.76
N ASN A 37 -17.59 9.23 2.43
CA ASN A 37 -18.04 10.61 2.39
C ASN A 37 -17.09 11.45 1.52
N SER A 38 -17.66 12.24 0.62
CA SER A 38 -16.91 13.24 -0.14
C SER A 38 -17.04 14.59 0.57
N ILE A 39 -15.92 15.11 1.03
CA ILE A 39 -15.85 16.41 1.72
C ILE A 39 -14.98 17.38 0.93
N LYS A 40 -15.24 18.68 1.09
CA LYS A 40 -14.40 19.74 0.51
C LYS A 40 -13.48 20.28 1.59
N ILE A 41 -12.19 20.32 1.29
CA ILE A 41 -11.16 20.88 2.17
C ILE A 41 -10.28 21.85 1.37
N PRO A 42 -9.62 22.82 2.00
CA PRO A 42 -8.61 23.65 1.35
C PRO A 42 -7.44 22.80 0.82
N LEU A 43 -6.85 23.20 -0.30
CA LEU A 43 -5.72 22.50 -0.93
C LEU A 43 -4.54 22.31 0.03
N TYR A 44 -4.26 23.31 0.89
CA TYR A 44 -3.17 23.21 1.87
C TYR A 44 -3.40 22.05 2.87
N LEU A 45 -4.64 21.83 3.33
CA LEU A 45 -4.94 20.69 4.20
C LEU A 45 -4.75 19.35 3.49
N LYS A 46 -5.19 19.25 2.22
CA LYS A 46 -4.96 18.03 1.43
C LYS A 46 -3.47 17.74 1.24
N THR A 47 -2.67 18.80 1.07
CA THR A 47 -1.21 18.68 0.94
C THR A 47 -0.57 18.24 2.25
N LEU A 48 -0.97 18.82 3.38
CA LEU A 48 -0.49 18.41 4.70
C LEU A 48 -0.86 16.96 5.00
N ASP A 49 -2.09 16.55 4.72
CA ASP A 49 -2.57 15.17 4.89
C ASP A 49 -1.77 14.16 4.03
N PHE A 50 -1.37 14.54 2.81
CA PHE A 50 -0.47 13.74 1.98
C PHE A 50 0.90 13.54 2.66
N PHE A 51 1.52 14.60 3.16
CA PHE A 51 2.80 14.50 3.85
C PHE A 51 2.69 13.71 5.15
N ASP A 52 1.64 13.93 5.95
CA ASP A 52 1.40 13.21 7.19
C ASP A 52 1.33 11.70 6.91
N ARG A 53 0.53 11.25 5.94
CA ARG A 53 0.46 9.84 5.55
C ARG A 53 1.81 9.30 5.09
N TYR A 54 2.55 10.06 4.28
CA TYR A 54 3.86 9.63 3.81
C TYR A 54 4.86 9.42 4.95
N TYR A 55 4.88 10.33 5.94
CA TYR A 55 5.71 10.17 7.14
C TYR A 55 5.28 8.97 7.98
N ASN A 56 3.99 8.80 8.17
CA ASN A 56 3.44 7.67 8.93
C ASN A 56 3.79 6.31 8.30
N PHE A 57 3.69 6.19 6.98
CA PHE A 57 4.15 5.00 6.27
C PHE A 57 5.65 4.74 6.46
N LYS A 58 6.48 5.78 6.34
CA LYS A 58 7.92 5.65 6.56
C LYS A 58 8.26 5.20 7.97
N GLU A 59 7.62 5.78 8.97
CA GLU A 59 7.82 5.39 10.38
C GLU A 59 7.33 3.96 10.64
N LEU A 60 6.22 3.56 10.04
CA LEU A 60 5.74 2.19 10.12
C LEU A 60 6.75 1.21 9.55
N VAL A 61 7.25 1.47 8.35
CA VAL A 61 8.26 0.61 7.68
C VAL A 61 9.53 0.51 8.54
N LYS A 62 10.04 1.61 9.11
CA LYS A 62 11.21 1.59 10.02
C LYS A 62 11.00 0.72 11.26
N ARG A 63 9.76 0.58 11.74
CA ARG A 63 9.43 -0.30 12.88
C ARG A 63 9.37 -1.78 12.48
N ILE A 64 9.02 -2.06 11.22
CA ILE A 64 8.90 -3.44 10.71
C ILE A 64 10.24 -3.99 10.27
N VAL A 65 11.04 -3.19 9.52
CA VAL A 65 12.29 -3.64 8.90
C VAL A 65 13.49 -2.83 9.39
N LYS A 66 14.66 -3.47 9.36
CA LYS A 66 15.94 -2.83 9.64
C LYS A 66 16.71 -2.54 8.36
N ASN A 67 17.57 -1.53 8.37
CA ASN A 67 18.42 -1.23 7.21
C ASN A 67 19.40 -2.37 6.87
N THR A 68 19.73 -3.21 7.84
CA THR A 68 20.61 -4.38 7.69
C THR A 68 19.91 -5.60 7.13
N ASP A 69 18.57 -5.61 7.04
CA ASP A 69 17.81 -6.73 6.50
C ASP A 69 18.05 -6.85 5.00
N SER A 70 18.20 -8.06 4.50
CA SER A 70 18.16 -8.35 3.06
C SER A 70 16.77 -8.04 2.47
N ASP A 71 16.67 -7.90 1.17
CA ASP A 71 15.38 -7.61 0.53
C ASP A 71 14.35 -8.71 0.78
N GLU A 72 14.77 -9.98 0.80
CA GLU A 72 13.89 -11.10 1.15
C GLU A 72 13.40 -11.03 2.60
N GLU A 73 14.29 -10.72 3.54
CA GLU A 73 13.91 -10.53 4.94
C GLU A 73 12.93 -9.36 5.12
N LYS A 74 13.16 -8.23 4.43
CA LYS A 74 12.23 -7.09 4.45
C LYS A 74 10.86 -7.48 3.93
N VAL A 75 10.80 -8.16 2.77
CA VAL A 75 9.54 -8.64 2.17
C VAL A 75 8.81 -9.55 3.15
N MET A 76 9.47 -10.54 3.73
CA MET A 76 8.85 -11.47 4.67
C MET A 76 8.39 -10.79 5.96
N LYS A 77 9.14 -9.84 6.50
CA LYS A 77 8.73 -9.06 7.68
C LYS A 77 7.48 -8.21 7.39
N ILE A 78 7.43 -7.54 6.24
CA ILE A 78 6.27 -6.74 5.81
C ILE A 78 5.06 -7.65 5.56
N PHE A 79 5.26 -8.79 4.92
CA PHE A 79 4.22 -9.79 4.69
C PHE A 79 3.61 -10.30 5.99
N LEU A 80 4.44 -10.74 6.93
CA LEU A 80 4.03 -11.18 8.27
C LEU A 80 3.33 -10.06 9.04
N TRP A 81 3.85 -8.83 8.97
CA TRP A 81 3.23 -7.70 9.62
C TRP A 81 1.83 -7.44 9.05
N THR A 82 1.69 -7.41 7.73
CA THR A 82 0.39 -7.18 7.06
C THR A 82 -0.63 -8.24 7.48
N TYR A 83 -0.24 -9.51 7.39
CA TYR A 83 -1.10 -10.63 7.75
C TYR A 83 -1.55 -10.59 9.21
N ASN A 84 -0.65 -10.29 10.16
CA ASN A 84 -0.94 -10.32 11.59
C ASN A 84 -1.67 -9.08 12.10
N ASN A 85 -1.52 -7.93 11.46
CA ASN A 85 -2.06 -6.66 11.96
C ASN A 85 -3.33 -6.21 11.25
N ILE A 86 -3.59 -6.71 10.05
CA ILE A 86 -4.83 -6.42 9.33
C ILE A 86 -5.73 -7.66 9.40
N LYS A 87 -6.93 -7.50 9.91
CA LYS A 87 -7.94 -8.56 9.98
C LYS A 87 -8.80 -8.57 8.72
N LYS A 88 -9.29 -9.72 8.34
CA LYS A 88 -10.31 -9.84 7.28
C LYS A 88 -11.55 -9.08 7.69
N ALA A 89 -12.10 -8.27 6.80
CA ALA A 89 -13.31 -7.50 7.08
C ALA A 89 -14.45 -8.44 7.48
N PRO A 90 -15.18 -8.14 8.56
CA PRO A 90 -16.33 -8.94 8.98
C PRO A 90 -17.37 -9.04 7.86
N GLN A 91 -17.99 -10.20 7.72
CA GLN A 91 -19.02 -10.42 6.72
C GLN A 91 -20.22 -9.48 6.93
N GLY A 92 -20.69 -8.87 5.86
CA GLY A 92 -21.84 -7.95 5.88
C GLY A 92 -21.49 -6.50 6.19
N LEU A 93 -20.23 -6.18 6.53
CA LEU A 93 -19.80 -4.78 6.59
C LEU A 93 -19.54 -4.22 5.20
N PRO A 94 -19.98 -2.98 4.92
CA PRO A 94 -19.67 -2.33 3.65
C PRO A 94 -18.17 -2.10 3.51
N ILE A 95 -17.66 -2.34 2.30
CA ILE A 95 -16.27 -2.03 1.94
C ILE A 95 -16.14 -0.51 1.85
N VAL A 96 -15.10 0.02 2.48
CA VAL A 96 -14.78 1.44 2.43
C VAL A 96 -13.60 1.64 1.47
N ASP A 97 -13.88 2.23 0.33
CA ASP A 97 -12.88 2.62 -0.68
C ASP A 97 -12.33 4.01 -0.35
N ASP A 98 -11.47 4.05 0.65
CA ASP A 98 -10.71 5.22 1.07
C ASP A 98 -9.20 5.01 0.89
N HIS A 99 -8.38 5.95 1.36
CA HIS A 99 -6.94 5.79 1.27
C HIS A 99 -6.45 4.63 2.14
N ILE A 100 -5.51 3.84 1.61
CA ILE A 100 -5.01 2.61 2.25
C ILE A 100 -4.47 2.82 3.69
N TRP A 101 -3.96 4.01 4.02
CA TRP A 101 -3.56 4.36 5.37
C TRP A 101 -4.70 4.18 6.39
N TYR A 102 -5.93 4.53 6.00
CA TYR A 102 -7.09 4.36 6.87
C TYR A 102 -7.47 2.90 7.09
N THR A 103 -7.17 2.03 6.12
CA THR A 103 -7.31 0.57 6.31
C THR A 103 -6.32 0.07 7.36
N ILE A 104 -5.09 0.58 7.37
CA ILE A 104 -4.11 0.28 8.44
C ILE A 104 -4.62 0.76 9.80
N VAL A 105 -5.11 1.99 9.88
CA VAL A 105 -5.65 2.56 11.12
C VAL A 105 -6.88 1.80 11.62
N ARG A 106 -7.77 1.39 10.72
CA ARG A 106 -8.95 0.56 11.04
C ARG A 106 -8.57 -0.85 11.51
N GLY A 107 -7.47 -1.40 11.01
CA GLY A 107 -6.98 -2.73 11.32
C GLY A 107 -7.77 -3.87 10.66
N TYR A 108 -8.60 -3.59 9.65
CA TYR A 108 -9.25 -4.63 8.84
C TYR A 108 -9.57 -4.13 7.44
N GLY A 109 -9.61 -5.08 6.49
CA GLY A 109 -9.84 -4.80 5.08
C GLY A 109 -10.27 -6.04 4.30
N VAL A 110 -10.47 -5.85 3.01
CA VAL A 110 -10.76 -6.90 2.02
C VAL A 110 -9.50 -7.26 1.24
N GLN A 111 -9.60 -8.24 0.34
CA GLN A 111 -8.45 -8.85 -0.32
C GLN A 111 -7.54 -7.86 -1.04
N ASP A 112 -8.08 -6.94 -1.84
CA ASP A 112 -7.33 -5.92 -2.56
C ASP A 112 -6.61 -4.95 -1.62
N GLN A 113 -7.26 -4.57 -0.51
CA GLN A 113 -6.68 -3.69 0.50
C GLN A 113 -5.48 -4.32 1.23
N PHE A 114 -5.49 -5.64 1.47
CA PHE A 114 -4.32 -6.36 2.01
C PHE A 114 -3.14 -6.30 1.04
N GLN A 115 -3.40 -6.54 -0.26
CA GLN A 115 -2.36 -6.51 -1.27
C GLN A 115 -1.81 -5.09 -1.45
N ASP A 116 -2.68 -4.06 -1.41
CA ASP A 116 -2.27 -2.66 -1.50
C ASP A 116 -1.42 -2.25 -0.29
N ILE A 117 -1.80 -2.61 0.94
CA ILE A 117 -0.98 -2.38 2.14
C ILE A 117 0.40 -3.01 1.96
N PHE A 118 0.44 -4.30 1.63
CA PHE A 118 1.68 -5.05 1.50
C PHE A 118 2.61 -4.45 0.44
N THR A 119 2.10 -4.17 -0.76
CA THR A 119 2.91 -3.62 -1.85
C THR A 119 3.33 -2.17 -1.60
N THR A 120 2.46 -1.36 -0.98
CA THR A 120 2.80 0.00 -0.56
C THR A 120 3.94 0.01 0.45
N LEU A 121 3.90 -0.84 1.47
CA LEU A 121 4.97 -0.93 2.47
C LEU A 121 6.28 -1.45 1.85
N CYS A 122 6.22 -2.41 0.92
CA CYS A 122 7.39 -2.88 0.17
C CYS A 122 8.01 -1.74 -0.65
N ASN A 123 7.21 -0.96 -1.39
CA ASN A 123 7.69 0.18 -2.18
C ASN A 123 8.36 1.24 -1.29
N ILE A 124 7.82 1.52 -0.11
CA ILE A 124 8.43 2.45 0.86
C ILE A 124 9.72 1.89 1.45
N ALA A 125 9.83 0.56 1.58
CA ALA A 125 11.06 -0.12 1.98
C ALA A 125 12.13 -0.18 0.87
N GLY A 126 11.84 0.35 -0.32
CA GLY A 126 12.73 0.37 -1.49
C GLY A 126 12.68 -0.90 -2.35
N ILE A 127 11.63 -1.69 -2.24
CA ILE A 127 11.42 -2.93 -2.99
C ILE A 127 10.29 -2.70 -4.00
N ASP A 128 10.58 -2.86 -5.30
CA ASP A 128 9.57 -2.76 -6.35
C ASP A 128 8.47 -3.80 -6.11
N ALA A 129 7.23 -3.35 -5.95
CA ALA A 129 6.08 -4.22 -5.71
C ALA A 129 4.81 -3.66 -6.34
N PHE A 130 3.95 -4.55 -6.80
CA PHE A 130 2.59 -4.24 -7.27
C PHE A 130 1.66 -5.42 -6.98
N PHE A 131 0.38 -5.21 -7.05
CA PHE A 131 -0.60 -6.29 -7.02
C PHE A 131 -1.43 -6.29 -8.30
N SER A 132 -1.98 -7.44 -8.64
CA SER A 132 -2.82 -7.62 -9.81
C SER A 132 -3.86 -8.68 -9.57
N GLU A 133 -4.96 -8.55 -10.27
CA GLU A 133 -5.97 -9.58 -10.39
C GLU A 133 -5.50 -10.62 -11.41
N ILE A 134 -5.47 -11.89 -11.01
CA ILE A 134 -5.20 -13.02 -11.89
C ILE A 134 -6.46 -13.90 -11.97
N TYR A 135 -6.67 -14.49 -13.12
CA TYR A 135 -7.81 -15.35 -13.37
C TYR A 135 -7.36 -16.80 -13.41
N THR A 136 -8.21 -17.71 -12.92
CA THR A 136 -8.06 -19.14 -13.16
C THR A 136 -8.12 -19.42 -14.67
N GLU A 137 -7.58 -20.55 -15.10
CA GLU A 137 -7.52 -20.93 -16.53
C GLU A 137 -8.91 -20.91 -17.18
N ASP A 138 -9.93 -21.37 -16.47
CA ASP A 138 -11.34 -21.36 -16.89
C ASP A 138 -12.03 -19.98 -16.74
N LYS A 139 -11.29 -18.96 -16.24
CA LYS A 139 -11.79 -17.61 -15.93
C LYS A 139 -12.98 -17.54 -14.97
N SER A 140 -13.25 -18.62 -14.26
CA SER A 140 -14.37 -18.71 -13.32
C SER A 140 -14.12 -17.98 -12.01
N ARG A 141 -12.85 -17.73 -11.66
CA ARG A 141 -12.45 -17.06 -10.42
C ARG A 141 -11.33 -16.06 -10.68
N ALA A 142 -11.38 -14.96 -9.97
CA ALA A 142 -10.32 -13.98 -9.91
C ALA A 142 -9.67 -13.99 -8.50
N ILE A 143 -8.36 -13.91 -8.47
CA ILE A 143 -7.55 -13.85 -7.25
C ILE A 143 -6.69 -12.61 -7.34
N ILE A 144 -6.69 -11.78 -6.30
CA ILE A 144 -5.82 -10.62 -6.21
C ILE A 144 -4.59 -11.02 -5.42
N ILE A 145 -3.42 -10.92 -6.03
CA ILE A 145 -2.12 -11.30 -5.44
C ILE A 145 -1.07 -10.22 -5.66
N SER A 146 -0.03 -10.28 -4.87
CA SER A 146 1.09 -9.33 -4.92
C SER A 146 2.31 -9.94 -5.58
N PHE A 147 3.04 -9.07 -6.29
CA PHE A 147 4.31 -9.34 -6.92
C PHE A 147 5.38 -8.43 -6.30
N VAL A 148 6.50 -9.00 -5.89
CA VAL A 148 7.65 -8.27 -5.37
C VAL A 148 8.91 -8.62 -6.14
N LYS A 149 9.78 -7.64 -6.36
CA LYS A 149 11.00 -7.83 -7.14
C LYS A 149 12.22 -7.89 -6.23
N ILE A 150 12.85 -9.05 -6.14
CA ILE A 150 14.08 -9.28 -5.38
C ILE A 150 15.17 -9.75 -6.35
N GLN A 151 16.34 -9.11 -6.35
CA GLN A 151 17.47 -9.48 -7.23
C GLN A 151 17.07 -9.61 -8.72
N ARG A 152 16.23 -8.67 -9.21
CA ARG A 152 15.69 -8.64 -10.59
C ARG A 152 14.71 -9.77 -10.94
N LYS A 153 14.30 -10.59 -10.00
CA LYS A 153 13.31 -11.66 -10.15
C LYS A 153 12.02 -11.31 -9.47
N TRP A 154 10.90 -11.71 -10.04
CA TRP A 154 9.59 -11.52 -9.46
C TRP A 154 9.16 -12.72 -8.63
N HIS A 155 8.63 -12.44 -7.45
CA HIS A 155 8.11 -13.41 -6.49
C HIS A 155 6.65 -13.09 -6.17
N VAL A 156 5.86 -14.13 -5.89
CA VAL A 156 4.41 -14.03 -5.68
C VAL A 156 4.07 -14.28 -4.22
N LEU A 157 3.22 -13.42 -3.64
CA LEU A 157 2.71 -13.57 -2.29
C LEU A 157 1.22 -13.18 -2.24
N ASP A 158 0.43 -13.90 -1.45
CA ASP A 158 -0.95 -13.55 -1.12
C ASP A 158 -1.03 -13.10 0.34
N ALA A 159 -0.96 -11.80 0.57
CA ALA A 159 -0.98 -11.23 1.91
C ALA A 159 -2.33 -11.43 2.62
N TYR A 160 -3.43 -11.58 1.87
CA TYR A 160 -4.76 -11.81 2.45
C TYR A 160 -4.93 -13.23 3.02
N ARG A 161 -4.31 -14.23 2.35
CA ARG A 161 -4.39 -15.64 2.74
C ARG A 161 -3.16 -16.12 3.49
N GLY A 162 -2.14 -15.28 3.62
CA GLY A 162 -0.89 -15.67 4.25
C GLY A 162 -0.13 -16.73 3.45
N VAL A 163 -0.25 -16.71 2.11
CA VAL A 163 0.36 -17.70 1.21
C VAL A 163 1.54 -17.11 0.46
N TYR A 164 2.60 -17.86 0.37
CA TYR A 164 3.78 -17.54 -0.42
C TYR A 164 4.40 -18.83 -0.99
N PHE A 165 5.29 -18.68 -1.95
CA PHE A 165 5.85 -19.82 -2.68
C PHE A 165 7.35 -19.93 -2.39
N LYS A 166 7.83 -21.15 -2.14
CA LYS A 166 9.23 -21.47 -1.89
C LYS A 166 9.81 -22.32 -3.02
N ASP A 167 11.10 -22.15 -3.25
CA ASP A 167 11.90 -23.10 -4.03
C ASP A 167 12.32 -24.31 -3.15
N LYS A 168 12.99 -25.29 -3.77
CA LYS A 168 13.50 -26.48 -3.07
C LYS A 168 14.55 -26.17 -2.00
N GLN A 169 15.15 -24.96 -2.03
CA GLN A 169 16.12 -24.47 -1.06
C GLN A 169 15.47 -23.67 0.08
N GLY A 170 14.13 -23.54 0.07
CA GLY A 170 13.38 -22.85 1.10
C GLY A 170 13.35 -21.31 0.97
N ARG A 171 13.90 -20.74 -0.11
CA ARG A 171 13.86 -19.30 -0.44
C ARG A 171 12.56 -18.97 -1.18
N LEU A 172 12.22 -17.68 -1.30
CA LEU A 172 11.09 -17.28 -2.12
C LEU A 172 11.28 -17.74 -3.58
N ALA A 173 10.27 -18.43 -4.11
CA ALA A 173 10.31 -18.97 -5.46
C ALA A 173 10.15 -17.85 -6.50
N ASP A 174 10.96 -17.91 -7.56
CA ASP A 174 10.87 -17.03 -8.72
C ASP A 174 9.70 -17.43 -9.62
N ILE A 175 8.97 -16.46 -10.18
CA ILE A 175 7.85 -16.69 -11.09
C ILE A 175 8.25 -17.49 -12.34
N GLY A 176 9.51 -17.40 -12.78
CA GLY A 176 10.05 -18.18 -13.89
C GLY A 176 10.21 -19.68 -13.60
N SER A 177 10.21 -20.08 -12.32
CA SER A 177 10.41 -21.46 -11.88
C SER A 177 9.13 -22.11 -11.32
N LYS A 178 7.96 -21.71 -11.79
CA LYS A 178 6.65 -22.12 -11.24
C LYS A 178 6.44 -23.64 -11.09
N ASN A 179 7.07 -24.47 -11.93
CA ASN A 179 6.98 -25.93 -11.86
C ASN A 179 7.69 -26.54 -10.64
N GLU A 180 8.45 -25.75 -9.89
CA GLU A 180 9.19 -26.18 -8.70
C GLU A 180 8.68 -25.50 -7.41
N TRP A 181 7.53 -24.83 -7.49
CA TRP A 181 6.98 -24.10 -6.35
C TRP A 181 6.45 -25.05 -5.28
N LEU A 182 6.86 -24.77 -4.05
CA LEU A 182 6.29 -25.36 -2.85
C LEU A 182 5.41 -24.28 -2.17
N ILE A 183 4.12 -24.57 -2.04
CA ILE A 183 3.19 -23.65 -1.36
C ILE A 183 3.53 -23.64 0.13
N ALA A 184 3.74 -22.46 0.69
CA ALA A 184 3.93 -22.23 2.10
C ALA A 184 2.82 -21.31 2.62
N THR A 185 2.30 -21.61 3.81
CA THR A 185 1.21 -20.86 4.42
C THR A 185 1.57 -20.47 5.85
N LEU A 186 0.99 -19.39 6.36
CA LEU A 186 1.13 -18.99 7.75
C LEU A 186 0.17 -19.78 8.66
N ASP A 187 -1.04 -20.09 8.19
CA ASP A 187 -2.13 -20.71 8.96
C ASP A 187 -2.67 -22.01 8.31
N GLY A 188 -1.78 -22.93 7.99
CA GLY A 188 -2.19 -24.24 7.48
C GLY A 188 -2.47 -24.28 5.97
N GLN A 189 -3.49 -25.02 5.53
CA GLN A 189 -3.79 -25.20 4.09
C GLN A 189 -4.51 -23.97 3.51
N PRO A 190 -4.13 -23.48 2.31
CA PRO A 190 -4.84 -22.39 1.67
C PRO A 190 -6.27 -22.84 1.27
N ASP A 191 -7.20 -21.90 1.33
CA ASP A 191 -8.62 -22.09 0.96
C ASP A 191 -8.87 -22.11 -0.56
N ILE A 192 -7.82 -21.91 -1.34
CA ILE A 192 -7.83 -21.99 -2.82
C ILE A 192 -6.65 -22.79 -3.35
N ASN A 193 -6.87 -23.38 -4.53
CA ASN A 193 -5.81 -24.04 -5.29
C ASN A 193 -5.07 -22.98 -6.13
N TYR A 194 -3.74 -22.91 -5.96
CA TYR A 194 -2.83 -22.02 -6.72
C TYR A 194 -2.12 -22.76 -7.87
N THR A 195 -2.38 -24.05 -8.06
CA THR A 195 -1.74 -24.88 -9.11
C THR A 195 -2.62 -25.03 -10.33
#